data_3d1f5d0a2e104b92a59b01806191127d
#
_entry.id   3d1f5d0a2e104b92a59b01806191127d
#
_cell.length_a   1.000
_cell.length_b   1.000
_cell.length_c   1.000
_cell.angle_alpha   90.00
_cell.angle_beta   90.00
_cell.angle_gamma   90.00
#
_symmetry.space_group_name_H-M   'P 1'
#
loop_
_entity.id
_entity.type
_entity.pdbx_description
1 polymer ?
#
loop_
_entity_poly.entity_id
_entity_poly.type
_entity_poly.pdbx_seq_one_letter_code
_entity_poly.pdbx_strand_id
1 'polypeptide(L)'
;MKNNLVITRAKNQFLYDGKRKILDFSLSSGALILGHTNSIFLNSLKKQINKGSNYSNRNINEVKFTKSLKETFHEFNNFIFSNSGSEANMRALRIARSITGKEKFAMVNGSWHGAIDNMMFDFEKTKYLDINKIRSLSSGINYAKKNVILLPYNNIEKSKEILDNNHRKISVIAIEPIQCGVPNKITKDYLIFLNNYCKKKKILLWFDEVITGIRVKKFAIYKQLKLKPDIVTFAKCFGGGMPIGITLFNSKILRNKKKKIFFGGTFSGNPISTKAGLDTFNYIKKYKKKIDKHVNDLSNM
;
A
#
# COMPACT_ATOMS: atom_id res chain seq x y z
N MET A 1 12.97 19.56 -25.93
CA MET A 1 11.75 18.83 -26.35
C MET A 1 11.60 17.62 -25.46
N LYS A 2 10.56 17.52 -24.65
CA LYS A 2 10.24 16.28 -23.93
C LYS A 2 9.84 15.27 -25.02
N ASN A 3 10.66 14.25 -25.28
CA ASN A 3 10.27 13.13 -26.14
C ASN A 3 9.04 12.47 -25.50
N ASN A 4 7.87 12.73 -26.05
CA ASN A 4 6.66 12.03 -25.67
C ASN A 4 6.78 10.58 -26.16
N LEU A 5 7.23 9.68 -25.28
CA LEU A 5 7.25 8.25 -25.56
C LEU A 5 5.82 7.74 -25.64
N VAL A 6 5.43 7.16 -26.76
CA VAL A 6 4.14 6.50 -26.96
C VAL A 6 4.37 5.00 -27.07
N ILE A 7 4.10 4.29 -26.01
CA ILE A 7 4.35 2.85 -25.93
C ILE A 7 3.28 2.08 -26.68
N THR A 8 3.67 1.31 -27.67
CA THR A 8 2.77 0.50 -28.52
C THR A 8 2.65 -0.94 -28.06
N ARG A 9 3.68 -1.48 -27.41
CA ARG A 9 3.67 -2.83 -26.83
C ARG A 9 4.72 -2.96 -25.73
N ALA A 10 4.61 -4.00 -24.92
CA ALA A 10 5.60 -4.34 -23.90
C ALA A 10 5.78 -5.85 -23.80
N LYS A 11 6.99 -6.33 -23.45
CA LYS A 11 7.30 -7.75 -23.25
C LYS A 11 8.45 -7.92 -22.26
N ASN A 12 8.27 -8.78 -21.27
CA ASN A 12 9.25 -9.02 -20.19
C ASN A 12 9.65 -7.70 -19.49
N GLN A 13 10.91 -7.29 -19.59
CA GLN A 13 11.45 -6.04 -19.04
C GLN A 13 11.55 -4.91 -20.07
N PHE A 14 10.93 -5.03 -21.23
CA PHE A 14 11.06 -4.07 -22.31
C PHE A 14 9.75 -3.43 -22.70
N LEU A 15 9.81 -2.11 -22.97
CA LEU A 15 8.79 -1.32 -23.65
C LEU A 15 9.22 -1.11 -25.11
N TYR A 16 8.24 -0.89 -25.98
CA TYR A 16 8.47 -0.60 -27.39
C TYR A 16 7.67 0.64 -27.79
N ASP A 17 8.38 1.61 -28.37
CA ASP A 17 7.84 2.80 -28.98
C ASP A 17 8.16 2.73 -30.49
N GLY A 18 7.23 2.18 -31.27
CA GLY A 18 7.48 1.82 -32.65
C GLY A 18 8.63 0.82 -32.76
N LYS A 19 9.74 1.22 -33.44
CA LYS A 19 10.94 0.39 -33.62
C LYS A 19 11.91 0.41 -32.43
N ARG A 20 11.77 1.38 -31.51
CA ARG A 20 12.69 1.53 -30.35
C ARG A 20 12.36 0.50 -29.27
N LYS A 21 13.38 -0.19 -28.80
CA LYS A 21 13.32 -1.12 -27.67
C LYS A 21 13.94 -0.43 -26.44
N ILE A 22 13.17 -0.29 -25.37
CA ILE A 22 13.54 0.47 -24.16
C ILE A 22 13.49 -0.48 -22.97
N LEU A 23 14.55 -0.50 -22.18
CA LEU A 23 14.58 -1.25 -20.92
C LEU A 23 13.75 -0.51 -19.88
N ASP A 24 12.75 -1.19 -19.31
CA ASP A 24 11.81 -0.61 -18.33
C ASP A 24 12.23 -0.93 -16.90
N PHE A 25 12.92 -0.01 -16.25
CA PHE A 25 13.24 -0.10 -14.83
C PHE A 25 12.08 0.26 -13.91
N SER A 26 11.03 0.90 -14.44
CA SER A 26 9.87 1.30 -13.66
C SER A 26 8.89 0.14 -13.44
N LEU A 27 8.70 -0.73 -14.43
CA LEU A 27 7.71 -1.82 -14.43
C LEU A 27 6.36 -1.34 -13.87
N SER A 28 5.85 -0.22 -14.43
CA SER A 28 4.61 0.43 -14.00
C SER A 28 4.61 0.82 -12.50
N SER A 29 5.62 1.59 -12.10
CA SER A 29 5.86 1.97 -10.70
C SER A 29 5.94 0.74 -9.76
N GLY A 30 6.50 -0.33 -10.28
CA GLY A 30 6.70 -1.58 -9.57
C GLY A 30 5.47 -2.48 -9.50
N ALA A 31 4.41 -2.27 -10.24
CA ALA A 31 3.24 -3.17 -10.20
C ALA A 31 3.47 -4.51 -10.90
N LEU A 32 4.35 -4.55 -11.92
CA LEU A 32 4.58 -5.70 -12.78
C LEU A 32 5.75 -6.56 -12.29
N ILE A 33 5.61 -7.17 -11.12
CA ILE A 33 6.68 -7.99 -10.51
C ILE A 33 7.13 -9.18 -11.38
N LEU A 34 6.26 -9.69 -12.25
CA LEU A 34 6.56 -10.79 -13.18
C LEU A 34 6.94 -10.30 -14.59
N GLY A 35 7.07 -8.98 -14.79
CA GLY A 35 7.31 -8.38 -16.08
C GLY A 35 6.07 -8.26 -16.96
N HIS A 36 6.25 -7.58 -18.08
CA HIS A 36 5.19 -7.36 -19.08
C HIS A 36 4.80 -8.67 -19.78
N THR A 37 3.52 -8.82 -20.10
CA THR A 37 2.96 -9.95 -20.87
C THR A 37 3.35 -11.34 -20.34
N ASN A 38 3.52 -11.47 -19.02
CA ASN A 38 3.81 -12.74 -18.38
C ASN A 38 2.67 -13.76 -18.68
N SER A 39 3.02 -15.00 -19.01
CA SER A 39 2.06 -16.04 -19.42
C SER A 39 1.05 -16.37 -18.31
N ILE A 40 1.45 -16.31 -17.04
CA ILE A 40 0.55 -16.55 -15.90
C ILE A 40 -0.55 -15.50 -15.88
N PHE A 41 -0.16 -14.22 -15.98
CA PHE A 41 -1.08 -13.09 -16.04
C PHE A 41 -2.00 -13.17 -17.26
N LEU A 42 -1.44 -13.40 -18.47
CA LEU A 42 -2.24 -13.49 -19.70
C LEU A 42 -3.25 -14.63 -19.67
N ASN A 43 -2.84 -15.83 -19.18
CA ASN A 43 -3.74 -16.97 -19.06
C ASN A 43 -4.84 -16.74 -18.03
N SER A 44 -4.54 -16.05 -16.92
CA SER A 44 -5.52 -15.63 -15.94
C SER A 44 -6.61 -14.76 -16.57
N LEU A 45 -6.19 -13.73 -17.32
CA LEU A 45 -7.12 -12.80 -17.99
C LEU A 45 -7.97 -13.51 -19.03
N LYS A 46 -7.37 -14.28 -19.94
CA LYS A 46 -8.08 -15.04 -20.99
C LYS A 46 -9.16 -15.96 -20.40
N LYS A 47 -8.83 -16.69 -19.32
CA LYS A 47 -9.79 -17.59 -18.65
C LYS A 47 -10.93 -16.83 -17.96
N GLN A 48 -10.67 -15.65 -17.44
CA GLN A 48 -11.68 -14.91 -16.70
C GLN A 48 -12.58 -14.08 -17.61
N ILE A 49 -12.04 -13.46 -18.68
CA ILE A 49 -12.83 -12.57 -19.53
C ILE A 49 -13.98 -13.31 -20.21
N ASN A 50 -13.77 -14.58 -20.55
CA ASN A 50 -14.81 -15.46 -21.10
C ASN A 50 -15.93 -15.81 -20.10
N LYS A 51 -15.75 -15.49 -18.80
CA LYS A 51 -16.72 -15.72 -17.72
C LYS A 51 -17.38 -14.44 -17.23
N GLY A 52 -17.00 -13.31 -17.81
CA GLY A 52 -17.47 -11.98 -17.43
C GLY A 52 -16.43 -11.16 -16.65
N SER A 53 -16.56 -9.87 -16.78
CA SER A 53 -15.58 -8.87 -16.31
C SER A 53 -15.92 -8.23 -14.97
N ASN A 54 -17.21 -8.14 -14.64
CA ASN A 54 -17.68 -7.53 -13.40
C ASN A 54 -19.02 -8.12 -12.98
N TYR A 55 -19.23 -8.28 -11.67
CA TYR A 55 -20.47 -8.80 -11.11
C TYR A 55 -20.95 -7.89 -9.97
N SER A 56 -22.24 -7.77 -9.78
CA SER A 56 -22.83 -7.03 -8.64
C SER A 56 -22.71 -7.78 -7.31
N ASN A 57 -22.24 -9.02 -7.33
CA ASN A 57 -22.09 -9.90 -6.18
C ASN A 57 -20.64 -10.39 -6.01
N ARG A 58 -20.35 -10.97 -4.85
CA ARG A 58 -19.05 -11.63 -4.60
C ARG A 58 -18.80 -12.73 -5.65
N ASN A 59 -17.57 -12.80 -6.10
CA ASN A 59 -17.17 -13.80 -7.09
C ASN A 59 -16.19 -14.84 -6.49
N ILE A 60 -16.12 -16.00 -7.15
CA ILE A 60 -15.29 -17.12 -6.67
C ILE A 60 -13.79 -16.79 -6.58
N ASN A 61 -13.29 -15.89 -7.45
CA ASN A 61 -11.89 -15.50 -7.42
C ASN A 61 -11.58 -14.65 -6.18
N GLU A 62 -12.48 -13.75 -5.82
CA GLU A 62 -12.40 -12.97 -4.57
C GLU A 62 -12.35 -13.89 -3.35
N VAL A 63 -13.24 -14.90 -3.29
CA VAL A 63 -13.28 -15.87 -2.19
C VAL A 63 -11.98 -16.66 -2.12
N LYS A 64 -11.49 -17.19 -3.23
CA LYS A 64 -10.24 -17.95 -3.30
C LYS A 64 -9.02 -17.09 -2.98
N PHE A 65 -9.00 -15.83 -3.44
CA PHE A 65 -7.91 -14.91 -3.16
C PHE A 65 -7.87 -14.53 -1.68
N THR A 66 -9.04 -14.21 -1.09
CA THR A 66 -9.16 -13.99 0.35
C THR A 66 -8.65 -15.18 1.15
N LYS A 67 -8.99 -16.41 0.76
CA LYS A 67 -8.47 -17.62 1.41
C LYS A 67 -6.94 -17.70 1.34
N SER A 68 -6.36 -17.52 0.15
CA SER A 68 -4.91 -17.57 -0.04
C SER A 68 -4.18 -16.44 0.71
N LEU A 69 -4.76 -15.24 0.76
CA LEU A 69 -4.23 -14.14 1.56
C LEU A 69 -4.28 -14.46 3.05
N LYS A 70 -5.39 -15.02 3.53
CA LYS A 70 -5.57 -15.39 4.94
C LYS A 70 -4.56 -16.44 5.42
N GLU A 71 -4.17 -17.38 4.57
CA GLU A 71 -3.10 -18.34 4.87
C GLU A 71 -1.75 -17.68 5.12
N THR A 72 -1.49 -16.54 4.46
CA THR A 72 -0.23 -15.78 4.59
C THR A 72 -0.32 -14.71 5.68
N PHE A 73 -1.46 -14.06 5.82
CA PHE A 73 -1.73 -12.94 6.74
C PHE A 73 -2.81 -13.34 7.75
N HIS A 74 -2.59 -14.46 8.44
CA HIS A 74 -3.56 -15.10 9.36
C HIS A 74 -3.94 -14.23 10.56
N GLU A 75 -3.14 -13.21 10.88
CA GLU A 75 -3.41 -12.23 11.93
C GLU A 75 -4.59 -11.29 11.61
N PHE A 76 -5.00 -11.21 10.33
CA PHE A 76 -6.16 -10.43 9.88
C PHE A 76 -7.32 -11.33 9.48
N ASN A 77 -8.54 -10.86 9.70
CA ASN A 77 -9.75 -11.59 9.33
C ASN A 77 -10.70 -10.81 8.40
N ASN A 78 -10.37 -9.55 8.10
CA ASN A 78 -11.08 -8.74 7.12
C ASN A 78 -10.13 -8.36 5.99
N PHE A 79 -10.60 -8.55 4.76
CA PHE A 79 -9.89 -8.28 3.51
C PHE A 79 -10.84 -7.52 2.58
N ILE A 80 -10.61 -6.23 2.40
CA ILE A 80 -11.47 -5.36 1.60
C ILE A 80 -10.75 -5.01 0.31
N PHE A 81 -11.28 -5.48 -0.82
CA PHE A 81 -10.74 -5.19 -2.14
C PHE A 81 -11.19 -3.82 -2.65
N SER A 82 -10.32 -3.16 -3.38
CA SER A 82 -10.52 -1.88 -4.08
C SER A 82 -9.76 -1.89 -5.41
N ASN A 83 -9.77 -0.77 -6.15
CA ASN A 83 -9.18 -0.72 -7.49
C ASN A 83 -7.79 -0.11 -7.52
N SER A 84 -7.34 0.50 -6.44
CA SER A 84 -6.03 1.14 -6.34
C SER A 84 -5.49 1.15 -4.92
N GLY A 85 -4.18 1.42 -4.78
CA GLY A 85 -3.56 1.70 -3.49
C GLY A 85 -4.16 2.93 -2.82
N SER A 86 -4.49 3.98 -3.58
CA SER A 86 -5.15 5.18 -3.06
C SER A 86 -6.51 4.86 -2.42
N GLU A 87 -7.35 4.05 -3.09
CA GLU A 87 -8.61 3.61 -2.50
C GLU A 87 -8.41 2.75 -1.25
N ALA A 88 -7.43 1.83 -1.25
CA ALA A 88 -7.11 1.02 -0.08
C ALA A 88 -6.71 1.90 1.11
N ASN A 89 -5.87 2.90 0.87
CA ASN A 89 -5.40 3.84 1.88
C ASN A 89 -6.53 4.77 2.37
N MET A 90 -7.39 5.25 1.47
CA MET A 90 -8.60 6.00 1.85
C MET A 90 -9.50 5.17 2.78
N ARG A 91 -9.66 3.87 2.50
CA ARG A 91 -10.44 2.96 3.35
C ARG A 91 -9.77 2.71 4.69
N ALA A 92 -8.45 2.56 4.74
CA ALA A 92 -7.69 2.42 5.99
C ALA A 92 -7.90 3.64 6.91
N LEU A 93 -7.80 4.84 6.37
CA LEU A 93 -8.06 6.08 7.11
C LEU A 93 -9.53 6.17 7.58
N ARG A 94 -10.48 5.79 6.71
CA ARG A 94 -11.92 5.75 7.07
C ARG A 94 -12.19 4.77 8.19
N ILE A 95 -11.61 3.57 8.16
CA ILE A 95 -11.70 2.57 9.22
C ILE A 95 -11.20 3.16 10.54
N ALA A 96 -9.99 3.74 10.53
CA ALA A 96 -9.37 4.30 11.72
C ALA A 96 -10.22 5.41 12.35
N ARG A 97 -10.70 6.35 11.54
CA ARG A 97 -11.58 7.44 11.99
C ARG A 97 -12.92 6.93 12.52
N SER A 98 -13.55 5.98 11.82
CA SER A 98 -14.82 5.38 12.26
C SER A 98 -14.68 4.69 13.61
N ILE A 99 -13.60 3.93 13.81
CA ILE A 99 -13.38 3.17 15.05
C ILE A 99 -13.07 4.09 16.21
N THR A 100 -12.20 5.08 16.01
CA THR A 100 -11.71 5.93 17.10
C THR A 100 -12.61 7.13 17.38
N GLY A 101 -13.40 7.58 16.38
CA GLY A 101 -14.16 8.83 16.43
C GLY A 101 -13.27 10.07 16.34
N LYS A 102 -11.99 9.91 16.00
CA LYS A 102 -11.01 11.00 15.91
C LYS A 102 -10.75 11.34 14.44
N GLU A 103 -10.63 12.61 14.12
CA GLU A 103 -10.42 13.07 12.73
C GLU A 103 -8.94 13.13 12.34
N LYS A 104 -8.07 13.54 13.30
CA LYS A 104 -6.65 13.70 13.02
C LYS A 104 -5.96 12.35 12.88
N PHE A 105 -4.95 12.33 12.03
CA PHE A 105 -4.04 11.19 11.87
C PHE A 105 -2.60 11.70 11.76
N ALA A 106 -1.65 10.85 12.06
CA ALA A 106 -0.24 11.13 11.84
C ALA A 106 0.29 10.32 10.65
N MET A 107 1.21 10.90 9.89
CA MET A 107 1.97 10.21 8.85
C MET A 107 3.43 10.67 8.87
N VAL A 108 4.31 9.83 8.35
CA VAL A 108 5.73 10.16 8.28
C VAL A 108 5.99 11.04 7.05
N ASN A 109 6.72 12.14 7.24
CA ASN A 109 7.10 13.06 6.18
C ASN A 109 7.83 12.35 5.03
N GLY A 110 7.49 12.69 3.80
CA GLY A 110 8.05 12.08 2.59
C GLY A 110 7.38 10.75 2.18
N SER A 111 6.40 10.24 2.93
CA SER A 111 5.62 9.07 2.54
C SER A 111 4.64 9.40 1.43
N TRP A 112 4.44 8.44 0.52
CA TRP A 112 3.42 8.52 -0.53
C TRP A 112 2.29 7.53 -0.29
N HIS A 113 1.14 8.03 0.13
CA HIS A 113 -0.04 7.20 0.41
C HIS A 113 -1.11 7.25 -0.70
N GLY A 114 -0.72 7.65 -1.90
CA GLY A 114 -1.61 7.78 -3.06
C GLY A 114 -2.23 9.18 -3.18
N ALA A 115 -2.96 9.38 -4.27
CA ALA A 115 -3.61 10.65 -4.59
C ALA A 115 -4.90 10.84 -3.77
N ILE A 116 -4.74 11.09 -2.49
CA ILE A 116 -5.83 11.32 -1.53
C ILE A 116 -5.59 12.67 -0.85
N ASP A 117 -6.51 13.60 -0.98
CA ASP A 117 -6.37 14.97 -0.45
C ASP A 117 -5.88 15.01 1.00
N ASN A 118 -6.39 14.11 1.84
CA ASN A 118 -6.00 14.04 3.25
C ASN A 118 -4.52 13.67 3.46
N MET A 119 -3.84 13.06 2.48
CA MET A 119 -2.50 12.49 2.65
C MET A 119 -1.44 13.11 1.72
N MET A 120 -1.79 14.17 1.00
CA MET A 120 -0.89 14.88 0.10
C MET A 120 -0.25 16.10 0.79
N PHE A 121 0.48 15.84 1.88
CA PHE A 121 1.15 16.86 2.67
C PHE A 121 2.58 16.46 3.00
N ASP A 122 3.45 17.47 3.09
CA ASP A 122 4.85 17.33 3.45
C ASP A 122 5.29 18.52 4.31
N PHE A 123 6.44 18.42 4.98
CA PHE A 123 7.06 19.61 5.56
C PHE A 123 7.52 20.56 4.46
N GLU A 124 7.50 21.86 4.75
CA GLU A 124 8.03 22.84 3.84
C GLU A 124 9.55 22.65 3.67
N LYS A 125 10.00 22.65 2.40
CA LYS A 125 11.42 22.61 2.05
C LYS A 125 11.83 23.98 1.57
N THR A 126 12.62 24.68 2.42
CA THR A 126 13.42 25.83 2.02
C THR A 126 14.87 25.35 1.82
N LYS A 127 15.87 26.10 2.27
CA LYS A 127 17.27 25.59 2.34
C LYS A 127 17.39 24.38 3.28
N TYR A 128 16.54 24.34 4.33
CA TYR A 128 16.42 23.24 5.30
C TYR A 128 14.94 22.82 5.44
N LEU A 129 14.72 21.60 5.95
CA LEU A 129 13.37 21.10 6.24
C LEU A 129 12.79 21.86 7.44
N ASP A 130 11.73 22.63 7.23
CA ASP A 130 11.03 23.32 8.31
C ASP A 130 9.89 22.45 8.86
N ILE A 131 10.17 21.75 9.97
CA ILE A 131 9.21 20.85 10.62
C ILE A 131 8.01 21.56 11.27
N ASN A 132 8.02 22.88 11.35
CA ASN A 132 6.92 23.68 11.87
C ASN A 132 5.94 24.09 10.78
N LYS A 133 6.33 23.97 9.52
CA LYS A 133 5.51 24.36 8.38
C LYS A 133 5.15 23.16 7.51
N ILE A 134 3.86 22.96 7.33
CA ILE A 134 3.28 21.93 6.46
C ILE A 134 2.83 22.57 5.17
N ARG A 135 3.27 22.04 4.03
CA ARG A 135 2.80 22.40 2.69
C ARG A 135 1.92 21.30 2.11
N SER A 136 0.95 21.68 1.29
CA SER A 136 0.23 20.75 0.43
C SER A 136 1.04 20.41 -0.82
N LEU A 137 0.96 19.16 -1.28
CA LEU A 137 1.61 18.71 -2.53
C LEU A 137 0.79 19.09 -3.77
N SER A 138 -0.44 19.57 -3.60
CA SER A 138 -1.31 20.06 -4.66
C SER A 138 -2.06 21.31 -4.19
N SER A 139 -2.43 22.19 -5.11
CA SER A 139 -3.39 23.26 -4.84
C SER A 139 -4.78 22.69 -4.55
N GLY A 140 -5.62 23.46 -3.86
CA GLY A 140 -7.02 23.11 -3.60
C GLY A 140 -7.29 22.17 -2.41
N ILE A 141 -6.26 21.57 -1.78
CA ILE A 141 -6.43 20.60 -0.69
C ILE A 141 -6.11 21.12 0.71
N ASN A 142 -5.86 22.41 0.85
CA ASN A 142 -5.48 23.03 2.14
C ASN A 142 -6.52 22.82 3.26
N TYR A 143 -7.80 22.62 2.91
CA TYR A 143 -8.86 22.30 3.87
C TYR A 143 -8.58 21.04 4.70
N ALA A 144 -7.85 20.08 4.13
CA ALA A 144 -7.51 18.83 4.80
C ALA A 144 -6.29 18.94 5.74
N LYS A 145 -5.48 20.00 5.62
CA LYS A 145 -4.25 20.23 6.40
C LYS A 145 -4.47 20.17 7.91
N LYS A 146 -5.59 20.70 8.41
CA LYS A 146 -5.94 20.74 9.84
C LYS A 146 -6.01 19.36 10.50
N ASN A 147 -6.18 18.31 9.70
CA ASN A 147 -6.32 16.92 10.17
C ASN A 147 -5.03 16.12 10.10
N VAL A 148 -3.95 16.70 9.55
CA VAL A 148 -2.67 16.02 9.33
C VAL A 148 -1.67 16.40 10.42
N ILE A 149 -0.97 15.40 10.95
CA ILE A 149 0.18 15.57 11.84
C ILE A 149 1.35 14.89 11.14
N LEU A 150 2.37 15.66 10.75
CA LEU A 150 3.57 15.11 10.12
C LEU A 150 4.60 14.76 11.19
N LEU A 151 5.25 13.60 11.00
CA LEU A 151 6.34 13.11 11.82
C LEU A 151 7.64 13.17 11.01
N PRO A 152 8.72 13.72 11.55
CA PRO A 152 9.99 13.73 10.84
C PRO A 152 10.55 12.31 10.69
N TYR A 153 11.02 12.02 9.48
CA TYR A 153 11.57 10.73 9.10
C TYR A 153 12.78 10.35 9.98
N ASN A 154 12.78 9.15 10.54
CA ASN A 154 13.88 8.60 11.38
C ASN A 154 14.31 9.45 12.61
N ASN A 155 13.56 10.47 12.98
CA ASN A 155 13.82 11.26 14.16
C ASN A 155 12.88 10.84 15.30
N ILE A 156 13.34 9.93 16.15
CA ILE A 156 12.55 9.36 17.25
C ILE A 156 12.17 10.43 18.27
N GLU A 157 13.13 11.26 18.67
CA GLU A 157 12.95 12.28 19.72
C GLU A 157 11.90 13.30 19.31
N LYS A 158 12.06 13.88 18.11
CA LYS A 158 11.12 14.90 17.63
C LYS A 158 9.76 14.30 17.29
N SER A 159 9.71 13.07 16.76
CA SER A 159 8.44 12.37 16.54
C SER A 159 7.73 12.10 17.87
N LYS A 160 8.44 11.72 18.91
CA LYS A 160 7.88 11.51 20.25
C LYS A 160 7.30 12.79 20.82
N GLU A 161 8.02 13.90 20.74
CA GLU A 161 7.54 15.23 21.19
C GLU A 161 6.22 15.60 20.50
N ILE A 162 6.20 15.54 19.16
CA ILE A 162 4.99 15.84 18.37
C ILE A 162 3.83 14.92 18.73
N LEU A 163 4.10 13.63 18.90
CA LEU A 163 3.09 12.65 19.26
C LEU A 163 2.57 12.85 20.68
N ASP A 164 3.40 13.13 21.68
CA ASP A 164 2.99 13.36 23.06
C ASP A 164 2.06 14.56 23.18
N ASN A 165 2.27 15.60 22.39
CA ASN A 165 1.41 16.79 22.32
C ASN A 165 0.07 16.53 21.60
N ASN A 166 -0.04 15.46 20.79
CA ASN A 166 -1.19 15.25 19.91
C ASN A 166 -1.90 13.89 20.09
N HIS A 167 -1.34 12.93 20.83
CA HIS A 167 -1.79 11.54 20.85
C HIS A 167 -3.30 11.34 21.14
N ARG A 168 -3.89 12.21 21.97
CA ARG A 168 -5.32 12.13 22.28
C ARG A 168 -6.23 12.41 21.10
N LYS A 169 -5.74 13.15 20.08
CA LYS A 169 -6.48 13.56 18.88
C LYS A 169 -6.22 12.64 17.67
N ILE A 170 -5.20 11.77 17.73
CA ILE A 170 -4.77 10.93 16.63
C ILE A 170 -5.61 9.65 16.56
N SER A 171 -6.19 9.38 15.39
CA SER A 171 -6.91 8.13 15.06
C SER A 171 -5.95 6.99 14.71
N VAL A 172 -4.93 7.27 13.93
CA VAL A 172 -3.97 6.28 13.40
C VAL A 172 -2.65 6.95 13.08
N ILE A 173 -1.55 6.20 13.20
CA ILE A 173 -0.26 6.55 12.61
C ILE A 173 -0.07 5.71 11.36
N ALA A 174 0.03 6.38 10.19
CA ALA A 174 0.29 5.76 8.89
C ALA A 174 1.79 5.73 8.60
N ILE A 175 2.29 4.57 8.17
CA ILE A 175 3.71 4.35 7.89
C ILE A 175 3.86 3.66 6.55
N GLU A 176 4.63 4.24 5.64
CA GLU A 176 5.21 3.56 4.50
C GLU A 176 6.59 3.02 4.94
N PRO A 177 6.77 1.71 5.14
CA PRO A 177 7.98 1.17 5.80
C PRO A 177 9.26 1.32 4.97
N ILE A 178 9.14 1.49 3.67
CA ILE A 178 10.19 1.94 2.76
C ILE A 178 9.55 2.98 1.85
N GLN A 179 9.94 4.22 2.00
CA GLN A 179 9.35 5.33 1.25
C GLN A 179 9.74 5.28 -0.23
N CYS A 180 8.75 5.44 -1.11
CA CYS A 180 8.97 5.32 -2.56
C CYS A 180 9.79 6.47 -3.14
N GLY A 181 9.64 7.66 -2.60
CA GLY A 181 10.36 8.86 -3.06
C GLY A 181 11.81 8.97 -2.55
N VAL A 182 12.11 8.28 -1.45
CA VAL A 182 13.45 8.22 -0.86
C VAL A 182 13.64 6.79 -0.34
N PRO A 183 14.16 5.86 -1.16
CA PRO A 183 14.29 4.45 -0.79
C PRO A 183 15.33 4.19 0.31
N ASN A 184 15.73 5.21 1.03
CA ASN A 184 16.52 5.09 2.23
C ASN A 184 15.71 4.31 3.28
N LYS A 185 16.35 3.32 3.86
CA LYS A 185 15.73 2.46 4.87
C LYS A 185 15.20 3.31 6.02
N ILE A 186 13.89 3.31 6.25
CA ILE A 186 13.37 3.60 7.58
C ILE A 186 14.13 2.70 8.53
N THR A 187 14.75 3.27 9.55
CA THR A 187 15.50 2.46 10.49
C THR A 187 14.54 1.52 11.19
N LYS A 188 14.97 0.29 11.40
CA LYS A 188 14.23 -0.70 12.17
C LYS A 188 13.79 -0.14 13.52
N ASP A 189 14.65 0.65 14.16
CA ASP A 189 14.40 1.24 15.48
C ASP A 189 13.26 2.26 15.44
N TYR A 190 13.14 3.04 14.37
CA TYR A 190 12.03 3.99 14.20
C TYR A 190 10.69 3.25 14.04
N LEU A 191 10.66 2.16 13.27
CA LEU A 191 9.45 1.35 13.11
C LEU A 191 9.05 0.66 14.44
N ILE A 192 10.03 0.16 15.20
CA ILE A 192 9.82 -0.42 16.52
C ILE A 192 9.29 0.64 17.50
N PHE A 193 9.90 1.84 17.49
CA PHE A 193 9.44 2.97 18.30
C PHE A 193 7.97 3.27 18.05
N LEU A 194 7.56 3.47 16.78
CA LEU A 194 6.18 3.80 16.43
C LEU A 194 5.22 2.68 16.82
N ASN A 195 5.59 1.42 16.61
CA ASN A 195 4.79 0.26 17.04
C ASN A 195 4.58 0.25 18.58
N ASN A 196 5.63 0.47 19.35
CA ASN A 196 5.56 0.47 20.79
C ASN A 196 4.79 1.69 21.34
N TYR A 197 4.99 2.85 20.71
CA TYR A 197 4.27 4.07 21.04
C TYR A 197 2.76 3.91 20.81
N CYS A 198 2.35 3.40 19.63
CA CYS A 198 0.96 3.11 19.31
C CYS A 198 0.31 2.18 20.32
N LYS A 199 1.00 1.09 20.67
CA LYS A 199 0.54 0.14 21.69
C LYS A 199 0.35 0.80 23.06
N LYS A 200 1.35 1.58 23.52
CA LYS A 200 1.32 2.28 24.82
C LYS A 200 0.17 3.31 24.90
N LYS A 201 -0.02 4.08 23.83
CA LYS A 201 -1.01 5.18 23.78
C LYS A 201 -2.38 4.76 23.23
N LYS A 202 -2.56 3.48 22.87
CA LYS A 202 -3.79 2.92 22.26
C LYS A 202 -4.21 3.67 21.00
N ILE A 203 -3.24 4.02 20.17
CA ILE A 203 -3.42 4.60 18.82
C ILE A 203 -3.34 3.46 17.83
N LEU A 204 -4.18 3.48 16.78
CA LEU A 204 -4.09 2.49 15.71
C LEU A 204 -2.80 2.68 14.91
N LEU A 205 -2.19 1.57 14.53
CA LEU A 205 -1.01 1.52 13.68
C LEU A 205 -1.39 0.98 12.30
N TRP A 206 -1.08 1.74 11.26
CA TRP A 206 -1.33 1.34 9.89
C TRP A 206 -0.03 1.31 9.08
N PHE A 207 0.27 0.15 8.50
CA PHE A 207 1.36 -0.06 7.55
C PHE A 207 0.85 0.00 6.12
N ASP A 208 1.35 0.97 5.38
CA ASP A 208 1.18 1.06 3.94
C ASP A 208 2.26 0.21 3.25
N GLU A 209 1.92 -1.00 2.92
CA GLU A 209 2.80 -1.95 2.23
C GLU A 209 2.47 -2.05 0.73
N VAL A 210 1.92 -1.00 0.14
CA VAL A 210 1.55 -0.94 -1.28
C VAL A 210 2.76 -1.21 -2.18
N ILE A 211 3.94 -0.76 -1.77
CA ILE A 211 5.20 -1.02 -2.50
C ILE A 211 5.91 -2.27 -1.99
N THR A 212 6.05 -2.41 -0.69
CA THR A 212 6.87 -3.46 -0.07
C THR A 212 6.20 -4.83 -0.05
N GLY A 213 4.88 -4.86 -0.08
CA GLY A 213 4.10 -6.09 -0.07
C GLY A 213 4.49 -7.06 -1.19
N ILE A 214 4.57 -8.34 -0.86
CA ILE A 214 5.02 -9.44 -1.75
C ILE A 214 6.54 -9.42 -2.05
N ARG A 215 7.17 -8.25 -2.14
CA ARG A 215 8.57 -8.09 -2.57
C ARG A 215 9.56 -8.61 -1.55
N VAL A 216 9.28 -8.41 -0.27
CA VAL A 216 10.19 -8.78 0.82
C VAL A 216 10.02 -10.25 1.24
N LYS A 217 11.05 -10.83 1.88
CA LYS A 217 11.12 -12.29 2.22
C LYS A 217 9.84 -12.82 2.87
N LYS A 218 9.26 -12.12 3.82
CA LYS A 218 8.05 -12.54 4.55
C LYS A 218 6.76 -11.90 4.03
N PHE A 219 6.73 -11.49 2.75
CA PHE A 219 5.61 -10.86 2.06
C PHE A 219 5.23 -9.45 2.59
N ALA A 220 5.75 -9.02 3.74
CA ALA A 220 5.53 -7.70 4.32
C ALA A 220 6.63 -7.35 5.31
N ILE A 221 6.98 -6.06 5.43
CA ILE A 221 8.01 -5.57 6.36
C ILE A 221 7.57 -5.78 7.81
N TYR A 222 6.31 -5.49 8.13
CA TYR A 222 5.82 -5.70 9.51
C TYR A 222 5.99 -7.16 9.96
N LYS A 223 5.78 -8.13 9.08
CA LYS A 223 6.01 -9.57 9.37
C LYS A 223 7.50 -9.88 9.55
N GLN A 224 8.34 -9.28 8.73
CA GLN A 224 9.80 -9.45 8.80
C GLN A 224 10.34 -8.97 10.16
N LEU A 225 9.81 -7.85 10.65
CA LEU A 225 10.20 -7.21 11.90
C LEU A 225 9.37 -7.67 13.11
N LYS A 226 8.42 -8.59 12.93
CA LYS A 226 7.49 -9.08 13.96
C LYS A 226 6.69 -7.96 14.65
N LEU A 227 6.35 -6.91 13.91
CA LEU A 227 5.51 -5.81 14.35
C LEU A 227 4.02 -6.18 14.26
N LYS A 228 3.16 -5.45 14.95
CA LYS A 228 1.74 -5.77 15.07
C LYS A 228 0.85 -4.58 14.66
N PRO A 229 0.76 -4.27 13.36
CA PRO A 229 -0.15 -3.23 12.90
C PRO A 229 -1.62 -3.65 13.08
N ASP A 230 -2.48 -2.67 13.24
CA ASP A 230 -3.94 -2.85 13.28
C ASP A 230 -4.55 -2.89 11.89
N ILE A 231 -3.94 -2.16 10.95
CA ILE A 231 -4.37 -2.05 9.56
C ILE A 231 -3.14 -2.21 8.65
N VAL A 232 -3.31 -2.92 7.53
CA VAL A 232 -2.29 -3.02 6.47
C VAL A 232 -2.96 -2.80 5.12
N THR A 233 -2.29 -2.08 4.23
CA THR A 233 -2.75 -1.90 2.86
C THR A 233 -1.75 -2.45 1.86
N PHE A 234 -2.27 -3.13 0.83
CA PHE A 234 -1.53 -3.68 -0.29
C PHE A 234 -2.13 -3.23 -1.62
N ALA A 235 -1.32 -3.19 -2.67
CA ALA A 235 -1.75 -2.95 -4.05
C ALA A 235 -0.67 -3.43 -5.03
N LYS A 236 -0.52 -2.78 -6.17
CA LYS A 236 0.56 -2.98 -7.15
C LYS A 236 0.77 -4.45 -7.50
N CYS A 237 1.82 -5.06 -6.97
CA CYS A 237 2.17 -6.46 -7.26
C CYS A 237 1.07 -7.46 -6.97
N PHE A 238 0.18 -7.15 -6.02
CA PHE A 238 -0.96 -8.00 -5.70
C PHE A 238 -1.98 -8.11 -6.84
N GLY A 239 -1.98 -7.19 -7.80
CA GLY A 239 -2.84 -7.22 -8.98
C GLY A 239 -2.27 -8.02 -10.16
N GLY A 240 -0.97 -8.35 -10.13
CA GLY A 240 -0.32 -9.01 -11.25
C GLY A 240 -0.34 -8.20 -12.55
N GLY A 241 -0.53 -6.88 -12.48
CA GLY A 241 -0.69 -5.97 -13.60
C GLY A 241 -2.10 -5.39 -13.74
N MET A 242 -3.09 -5.89 -13.00
CA MET A 242 -4.45 -5.33 -12.96
C MET A 242 -4.63 -4.36 -11.80
N PRO A 243 -5.53 -3.35 -11.94
CA PRO A 243 -5.86 -2.43 -10.87
C PRO A 243 -6.41 -3.16 -9.65
N ILE A 244 -5.76 -2.99 -8.50
CA ILE A 244 -6.19 -3.57 -7.23
C ILE A 244 -5.66 -2.75 -6.05
N GLY A 245 -6.41 -2.75 -4.97
CA GLY A 245 -6.00 -2.39 -3.63
C GLY A 245 -6.62 -3.37 -2.64
N ILE A 246 -5.97 -3.60 -1.52
CA ILE A 246 -6.45 -4.50 -0.48
C ILE A 246 -6.19 -3.84 0.88
N THR A 247 -7.24 -3.69 1.68
CA THR A 247 -7.12 -3.21 3.06
C THR A 247 -7.39 -4.38 4.01
N LEU A 248 -6.43 -4.68 4.86
CA LEU A 248 -6.49 -5.75 5.86
C LEU A 248 -6.62 -5.15 7.25
N PHE A 249 -7.51 -5.73 8.06
CA PHE A 249 -7.60 -5.39 9.47
C PHE A 249 -8.22 -6.54 10.28
N ASN A 250 -8.03 -6.52 11.59
CA ASN A 250 -8.67 -7.48 12.48
C ASN A 250 -9.96 -6.89 13.04
N SER A 251 -11.08 -7.62 12.97
CA SER A 251 -12.37 -7.17 13.52
C SER A 251 -12.32 -6.88 15.04
N LYS A 252 -11.28 -7.33 15.74
CA LYS A 252 -11.05 -6.97 17.15
C LYS A 252 -10.96 -5.46 17.35
N ILE A 253 -10.50 -4.69 16.34
CA ILE A 253 -10.48 -3.22 16.43
C ILE A 253 -11.88 -2.60 16.33
N LEU A 254 -12.88 -3.35 15.80
CA LEU A 254 -14.27 -2.91 15.71
C LEU A 254 -15.07 -3.06 17.02
N ARG A 255 -14.45 -3.61 18.08
CA ARG A 255 -15.12 -3.94 19.35
C ARG A 255 -15.94 -2.75 19.86
N ASN A 256 -17.22 -3.01 20.10
CA ASN A 256 -18.24 -2.13 20.71
C ASN A 256 -18.77 -0.97 19.86
N LYS A 257 -18.51 -0.93 18.55
CA LYS A 257 -19.11 0.13 17.71
C LYS A 257 -20.03 -0.44 16.65
N LYS A 258 -21.34 -0.30 16.86
CA LYS A 258 -22.40 -0.53 15.85
C LYS A 258 -22.32 0.45 14.66
N LYS A 259 -21.14 1.05 14.39
CA LYS A 259 -20.97 2.00 13.31
C LYS A 259 -20.80 1.27 11.99
N LYS A 260 -21.69 1.55 11.06
CA LYS A 260 -21.65 1.04 9.70
C LYS A 260 -20.50 1.73 8.93
N ILE A 261 -19.48 0.98 8.48
CA ILE A 261 -18.41 1.49 7.64
C ILE A 261 -18.72 1.10 6.20
N PHE A 262 -18.83 2.09 5.32
CA PHE A 262 -19.13 1.85 3.91
C PHE A 262 -17.85 1.65 3.09
N PHE A 263 -17.80 0.55 2.33
CA PHE A 263 -16.67 0.15 1.49
C PHE A 263 -17.03 0.04 -0.01
N GLY A 264 -18.09 0.66 -0.46
CA GLY A 264 -18.59 0.56 -1.82
C GLY A 264 -17.57 0.94 -2.91
N GLY A 265 -17.85 0.45 -4.12
CA GLY A 265 -17.06 0.74 -5.34
C GLY A 265 -17.44 -0.26 -6.43
N THR A 266 -17.96 0.20 -7.57
CA THR A 266 -18.50 -0.62 -8.67
C THR A 266 -17.55 -1.73 -9.11
N PHE A 267 -16.27 -1.44 -9.24
CA PHE A 267 -15.26 -2.39 -9.69
C PHE A 267 -14.44 -3.03 -8.55
N SER A 268 -14.80 -2.75 -7.30
CA SER A 268 -14.07 -3.28 -6.14
C SER A 268 -14.24 -4.80 -6.06
N GLY A 269 -13.12 -5.52 -6.05
CA GLY A 269 -13.14 -6.99 -6.01
C GLY A 269 -13.61 -7.64 -7.31
N ASN A 270 -13.58 -6.93 -8.45
CA ASN A 270 -13.98 -7.49 -9.73
C ASN A 270 -13.25 -8.80 -10.07
N PRO A 271 -13.88 -9.71 -10.81
CA PRO A 271 -13.35 -11.04 -11.06
C PRO A 271 -12.06 -11.05 -11.90
N ILE A 272 -11.82 -10.04 -12.73
CA ILE A 272 -10.59 -9.94 -13.54
C ILE A 272 -9.40 -9.63 -12.64
N SER A 273 -9.47 -8.56 -11.86
CA SER A 273 -8.38 -8.15 -10.96
C SER A 273 -8.12 -9.19 -9.88
N THR A 274 -9.17 -9.77 -9.29
CA THR A 274 -9.01 -10.81 -8.25
C THR A 274 -8.48 -12.13 -8.82
N LYS A 275 -8.81 -12.49 -10.07
CA LYS A 275 -8.23 -13.66 -10.74
C LYS A 275 -6.74 -13.45 -11.04
N ALA A 276 -6.38 -12.33 -11.64
CA ALA A 276 -4.98 -11.99 -11.93
C ALA A 276 -4.14 -11.93 -10.63
N GLY A 277 -4.68 -11.29 -9.60
CA GLY A 277 -4.05 -11.21 -8.29
C GLY A 277 -3.87 -12.56 -7.62
N LEU A 278 -4.90 -13.39 -7.61
CA LEU A 278 -4.86 -14.76 -7.05
C LEU A 278 -3.75 -15.60 -7.70
N ASP A 279 -3.72 -15.64 -9.03
CA ASP A 279 -2.75 -16.47 -9.75
C ASP A 279 -1.32 -15.95 -9.57
N THR A 280 -1.14 -14.62 -9.62
CA THR A 280 0.16 -13.99 -9.38
C THR A 280 0.65 -14.25 -7.94
N PHE A 281 -0.21 -14.04 -6.95
CA PHE A 281 0.13 -14.26 -5.56
C PHE A 281 0.49 -15.71 -5.27
N ASN A 282 -0.30 -16.67 -5.76
CA ASN A 282 -0.04 -18.09 -5.60
C ASN A 282 1.25 -18.55 -6.30
N TYR A 283 1.54 -18.00 -7.49
CA TYR A 283 2.79 -18.25 -8.18
C TYR A 283 3.99 -17.75 -7.36
N ILE A 284 3.94 -16.52 -6.91
CA ILE A 284 5.02 -15.93 -6.10
C ILE A 284 5.18 -16.72 -4.79
N LYS A 285 4.07 -17.07 -4.12
CA LYS A 285 4.08 -17.87 -2.89
C LYS A 285 4.78 -19.21 -3.11
N LYS A 286 4.48 -19.90 -4.21
CA LYS A 286 5.10 -21.19 -4.58
C LYS A 286 6.60 -21.07 -4.85
N TYR A 287 7.01 -20.02 -5.57
CA TYR A 287 8.40 -19.85 -6.02
C TYR A 287 9.19 -18.80 -5.24
N LYS A 288 8.70 -18.37 -4.09
CA LYS A 288 9.26 -17.24 -3.32
C LYS A 288 10.77 -17.35 -3.09
N LYS A 289 11.26 -18.50 -2.67
CA LYS A 289 12.70 -18.71 -2.43
C LYS A 289 13.55 -18.50 -3.69
N LYS A 290 13.07 -19.01 -4.85
CA LYS A 290 13.76 -18.86 -6.13
C LYS A 290 13.76 -17.39 -6.59
N ILE A 291 12.63 -16.71 -6.45
CA ILE A 291 12.49 -15.28 -6.79
C ILE A 291 13.41 -14.43 -5.92
N ASP A 292 13.40 -14.67 -4.59
CA ASP A 292 14.25 -13.91 -3.67
C ASP A 292 15.72 -14.10 -3.95
N LYS A 293 16.15 -15.35 -4.26
CA LYS A 293 17.53 -15.62 -4.65
C LYS A 293 17.91 -14.84 -5.91
N HIS A 294 17.09 -14.92 -6.96
CA HIS A 294 17.34 -14.21 -8.22
C HIS A 294 17.44 -12.70 -8.05
N VAL A 295 16.54 -12.09 -7.25
CA VAL A 295 16.58 -10.65 -6.96
C VAL A 295 17.84 -10.28 -6.17
N ASN A 296 18.25 -11.09 -5.19
CA ASN A 296 19.48 -10.85 -4.44
C ASN A 296 20.73 -10.96 -5.32
N ASP A 297 20.77 -11.98 -6.20
CA ASP A 297 21.88 -12.17 -7.13
C ASP A 297 22.05 -10.95 -8.05
N LEU A 298 20.93 -10.42 -8.59
CA LEU A 298 20.93 -9.21 -9.42
C LEU A 298 21.30 -7.94 -8.65
N SER A 299 20.98 -7.85 -7.38
CA SER A 299 21.31 -6.64 -6.57
C SER A 299 22.75 -6.61 -6.10
N ASN A 300 23.46 -7.75 -6.19
CA ASN A 300 24.88 -7.87 -5.84
C ASN A 300 25.81 -7.76 -7.06
N MET A 301 25.27 -7.66 -8.27
CA MET A 301 25.98 -7.38 -9.52
C MET A 301 26.19 -5.88 -9.73
#